data_86483bb044d794629407db908fc5916f
#
_entry.id   86483bb044d794629407db908fc5916f
#
_cell.length_a   1.000
_cell.length_b   1.000
_cell.length_c   1.000
_cell.angle_alpha   90.00
_cell.angle_beta   90.00
_cell.angle_gamma   90.00
#
_symmetry.space_group_name_H-M   'P 1'
#
loop_
_entity.id
_entity.type
_entity.pdbx_description
1 polymer ?
#
loop_
_entity_poly.entity_id
_entity_poly.type
_entity_poly.pdbx_seq_one_letter_code
_entity_poly.pdbx_strand_id
1 'polypeptide(L)'
;MKKLTVVLLVLAVICTSVFAQAAAEATTGTTVEGYDAALVAAAQAEGELVVYGSCEEEYLAAACEHFQELFGIKTTYQRLSTGEVQAKIEEENGNPSADVWFGGTTDPYNVVAAEGLLERYDAVNAKHIAKPVYKHADNLWYGIYTGLLGFMYNKDELTRMGLEAPQDFPDLLKPEYKGLVWLSNYNTAGTAKLVINTVIQKYGHDAGIQYLVDLDKNIEVYTKSGSGPSKNVGTGECVIGIGFLHDGIYQIVDNGYDNIGLVIPSSGTTCEIGATAIFKGAKRQNAAKLWIEYALSPDCVNLAKENGSYQFLVLDNAEQPQVAYEFGLDPNNVIDYDFDDATANIKTYIQEVMDALANAGAATGDTTRFQVK
;
A
#
# COMPACT_ATOMS: atom_id res chain seq x y z
N MET A 1 70.48 -8.69 -29.34
CA MET A 1 69.42 -9.50 -28.72
C MET A 1 69.13 -9.14 -27.26
N LYS A 2 70.08 -8.78 -26.38
CA LYS A 2 69.85 -8.44 -24.96
C LYS A 2 69.10 -7.14 -24.73
N LYS A 3 69.14 -6.15 -25.61
CA LYS A 3 68.40 -4.87 -25.48
C LYS A 3 66.92 -4.98 -25.87
N LEU A 4 66.52 -5.94 -26.71
CA LEU A 4 65.12 -6.15 -27.12
C LEU A 4 64.30 -6.84 -26.01
N THR A 5 64.93 -7.71 -25.25
CA THR A 5 64.30 -8.47 -24.15
C THR A 5 63.94 -7.58 -22.95
N VAL A 6 64.76 -6.56 -22.68
CA VAL A 6 64.50 -5.60 -21.56
C VAL A 6 63.35 -4.65 -21.90
N VAL A 7 63.18 -4.23 -23.15
CA VAL A 7 62.09 -3.37 -23.58
C VAL A 7 60.72 -4.13 -23.52
N LEU A 8 60.70 -5.42 -23.88
CA LEU A 8 59.50 -6.25 -23.76
C LEU A 8 59.09 -6.52 -22.31
N LEU A 9 60.06 -6.69 -21.40
CA LEU A 9 59.74 -6.87 -19.96
C LEU A 9 59.22 -5.59 -19.31
N VAL A 10 59.70 -4.42 -19.67
CA VAL A 10 59.24 -3.10 -19.14
C VAL A 10 57.82 -2.80 -19.68
N LEU A 11 57.55 -3.12 -20.94
CA LEU A 11 56.18 -2.96 -21.48
C LEU A 11 55.14 -3.94 -20.85
N ALA A 12 55.54 -5.16 -20.52
CA ALA A 12 54.69 -6.12 -19.85
C ALA A 12 54.34 -5.70 -18.40
N VAL A 13 55.29 -5.09 -17.66
CA VAL A 13 55.07 -4.58 -16.30
C VAL A 13 54.22 -3.32 -16.28
N ILE A 14 54.35 -2.44 -17.28
CA ILE A 14 53.50 -1.23 -17.41
C ILE A 14 52.06 -1.62 -17.81
N CYS A 15 51.85 -2.63 -18.70
CA CYS A 15 50.51 -3.09 -19.03
C CYS A 15 49.80 -3.76 -17.84
N THR A 16 50.53 -4.51 -17.00
CA THR A 16 49.90 -5.15 -15.82
C THR A 16 49.54 -4.14 -14.72
N SER A 17 50.33 -3.06 -14.54
CA SER A 17 49.99 -2.00 -13.59
C SER A 17 48.80 -1.13 -14.05
N VAL A 18 48.67 -0.87 -15.35
CA VAL A 18 47.53 -0.12 -15.89
C VAL A 18 46.24 -0.95 -15.82
N PHE A 19 46.29 -2.26 -16.07
CA PHE A 19 45.11 -3.15 -15.89
C PHE A 19 44.72 -3.36 -14.41
N ALA A 20 45.73 -3.40 -13.49
CA ALA A 20 45.44 -3.50 -12.06
C ALA A 20 44.86 -2.19 -11.51
N GLN A 21 45.25 -1.02 -12.03
CA GLN A 21 44.72 0.27 -11.64
C GLN A 21 43.32 0.51 -12.25
N ALA A 22 43.08 0.13 -13.49
CA ALA A 22 41.76 0.15 -14.10
C ALA A 22 40.76 -0.82 -13.42
N ALA A 23 41.23 -1.97 -12.93
CA ALA A 23 40.40 -2.90 -12.13
C ALA A 23 40.14 -2.36 -10.70
N ALA A 24 41.04 -1.52 -10.14
CA ALA A 24 40.82 -0.88 -8.84
C ALA A 24 39.95 0.39 -8.93
N GLU A 25 39.94 1.07 -10.08
CA GLU A 25 39.07 2.23 -10.33
C GLU A 25 37.64 1.83 -10.72
N ALA A 26 37.39 0.55 -11.08
CA ALA A 26 36.06 0.04 -11.42
C ALA A 26 35.21 -0.34 -10.19
N THR A 27 35.68 -0.06 -8.96
CA THR A 27 34.97 -0.38 -7.70
C THR A 27 34.78 0.79 -6.76
N THR A 28 34.80 2.03 -7.24
CA THR A 28 34.27 3.15 -6.44
C THR A 28 32.79 3.33 -6.74
N GLY A 29 31.98 2.34 -6.38
CA GLY A 29 30.55 2.54 -6.20
C GLY A 29 30.35 3.65 -5.18
N THR A 30 29.42 4.55 -5.42
CA THR A 30 29.06 5.60 -4.48
C THR A 30 28.65 4.93 -3.17
N THR A 31 29.42 5.10 -2.09
CA THR A 31 29.00 4.63 -0.76
C THR A 31 27.90 5.54 -0.27
N VAL A 32 26.73 4.99 -0.01
CA VAL A 32 25.61 5.68 0.62
C VAL A 32 25.62 5.28 2.10
N GLU A 33 25.71 6.28 2.98
CA GLU A 33 25.75 6.03 4.42
C GLU A 33 24.50 5.29 4.89
N GLY A 34 24.68 4.28 5.74
CA GLY A 34 23.58 3.47 6.26
C GLY A 34 23.21 2.24 5.41
N TYR A 35 23.80 2.08 4.21
CA TYR A 35 23.50 0.95 3.32
C TYR A 35 24.75 0.10 3.01
N ASP A 36 24.55 -1.20 2.79
CA ASP A 36 25.63 -2.10 2.43
C ASP A 36 26.23 -1.74 1.07
N ALA A 37 27.53 -1.37 1.06
CA ALA A 37 28.22 -0.89 -0.13
C ALA A 37 28.27 -1.93 -1.26
N ALA A 38 28.30 -3.23 -0.93
CA ALA A 38 28.33 -4.28 -1.95
C ALA A 38 26.94 -4.44 -2.59
N LEU A 39 25.87 -4.34 -1.81
CA LEU A 39 24.51 -4.34 -2.30
C LEU A 39 24.22 -3.11 -3.17
N VAL A 40 24.64 -1.92 -2.74
CA VAL A 40 24.51 -0.68 -3.52
C VAL A 40 25.22 -0.83 -4.86
N ALA A 41 26.48 -1.27 -4.88
CA ALA A 41 27.23 -1.44 -6.13
C ALA A 41 26.59 -2.49 -7.07
N ALA A 42 26.08 -3.60 -6.52
CA ALA A 42 25.41 -4.64 -7.29
C ALA A 42 24.07 -4.13 -7.88
N ALA A 43 23.31 -3.36 -7.11
CA ALA A 43 22.06 -2.74 -7.57
C ALA A 43 22.31 -1.68 -8.65
N GLN A 44 23.35 -0.84 -8.49
CA GLN A 44 23.78 0.12 -9.50
C GLN A 44 24.19 -0.55 -10.80
N ALA A 45 24.81 -1.72 -10.74
CA ALA A 45 25.17 -2.49 -11.94
C ALA A 45 23.94 -3.02 -12.71
N GLU A 46 22.80 -3.23 -12.04
CA GLU A 46 21.51 -3.56 -12.67
C GLU A 46 20.85 -2.33 -13.33
N GLY A 47 21.12 -1.12 -12.80
CA GLY A 47 20.86 0.18 -13.40
C GLY A 47 19.42 0.68 -13.40
N GLU A 48 18.44 -0.17 -13.11
CA GLU A 48 17.02 0.22 -13.05
C GLU A 48 16.24 -0.56 -11.99
N LEU A 49 15.07 -0.02 -11.61
CA LEU A 49 14.07 -0.66 -10.76
C LEU A 49 12.67 -0.33 -11.28
N VAL A 50 11.75 -1.28 -11.23
CA VAL A 50 10.33 -1.09 -11.56
C VAL A 50 9.46 -1.41 -10.35
N VAL A 51 8.60 -0.46 -9.97
CA VAL A 51 7.77 -0.52 -8.77
C VAL A 51 6.29 -0.59 -9.16
N TYR A 52 5.53 -1.57 -8.62
CA TYR A 52 4.07 -1.46 -8.56
C TYR A 52 3.71 -0.85 -7.21
N GLY A 53 3.00 0.28 -7.22
CA GLY A 53 2.63 1.01 -6.02
C GLY A 53 1.13 1.02 -5.79
N SER A 54 0.72 0.95 -4.52
CA SER A 54 -0.70 0.93 -4.13
C SER A 54 -1.03 1.92 -3.01
N CYS A 55 -0.11 2.83 -2.68
CA CYS A 55 -0.32 3.97 -1.77
C CYS A 55 -0.73 5.24 -2.55
N GLU A 56 -0.73 6.37 -1.89
CA GLU A 56 -0.92 7.70 -2.48
C GLU A 56 0.14 7.94 -3.55
N GLU A 57 -0.27 8.51 -4.67
CA GLU A 57 0.61 8.65 -5.84
C GLU A 57 1.77 9.60 -5.57
N GLU A 58 1.53 10.66 -4.80
CA GLU A 58 2.53 11.65 -4.42
C GLU A 58 3.64 11.03 -3.56
N TYR A 59 3.28 10.20 -2.57
CA TYR A 59 4.26 9.48 -1.76
C TYR A 59 5.02 8.42 -2.57
N LEU A 60 4.32 7.67 -3.42
CA LEU A 60 4.95 6.69 -4.31
C LEU A 60 5.97 7.36 -5.24
N ALA A 61 5.61 8.49 -5.84
CA ALA A 61 6.49 9.27 -6.70
C ALA A 61 7.72 9.74 -5.94
N ALA A 62 7.52 10.38 -4.78
CA ALA A 62 8.60 10.90 -3.95
C ALA A 62 9.56 9.78 -3.49
N ALA A 63 9.03 8.62 -3.09
CA ALA A 63 9.88 7.49 -2.71
C ALA A 63 10.72 6.96 -3.88
N CYS A 64 10.14 6.88 -5.09
CA CYS A 64 10.85 6.45 -6.29
C CYS A 64 11.91 7.47 -6.75
N GLU A 65 11.58 8.76 -6.73
CA GLU A 65 12.49 9.84 -7.07
C GLU A 65 13.66 9.90 -6.10
N HIS A 66 13.40 9.87 -4.78
CA HIS A 66 14.44 9.90 -3.77
C HIS A 66 15.35 8.65 -3.82
N PHE A 67 14.79 7.45 -4.07
CA PHE A 67 15.60 6.25 -4.30
C PHE A 67 16.54 6.42 -5.50
N GLN A 68 16.01 6.96 -6.62
CA GLN A 68 16.82 7.25 -7.80
C GLN A 68 17.92 8.26 -7.54
N GLU A 69 17.63 9.34 -6.81
CA GLU A 69 18.61 10.39 -6.44
C GLU A 69 19.67 9.84 -5.51
N LEU A 70 19.27 9.06 -4.50
CA LEU A 70 20.18 8.54 -3.48
C LEU A 70 21.15 7.49 -4.03
N PHE A 71 20.67 6.60 -4.90
CA PHE A 71 21.44 5.45 -5.39
C PHE A 71 21.90 5.56 -6.85
N GLY A 72 21.40 6.53 -7.62
CA GLY A 72 21.71 6.64 -9.04
C GLY A 72 21.08 5.52 -9.89
N ILE A 73 20.03 4.87 -9.41
CA ILE A 73 19.32 3.77 -10.09
C ILE A 73 18.05 4.32 -10.70
N LYS A 74 17.89 4.21 -12.02
CA LYS A 74 16.68 4.65 -12.70
C LYS A 74 15.46 3.92 -12.15
N THR A 75 14.51 4.64 -11.55
CA THR A 75 13.33 4.06 -10.93
C THR A 75 12.07 4.50 -11.67
N THR A 76 11.23 3.53 -12.03
CA THR A 76 9.93 3.78 -12.65
C THR A 76 8.84 3.08 -11.86
N TYR A 77 7.64 3.65 -11.86
CA TYR A 77 6.53 3.06 -11.15
C TYR A 77 5.24 3.03 -11.99
N GLN A 78 4.34 2.14 -11.57
CA GLN A 78 2.95 2.14 -11.99
C GLN A 78 2.07 2.12 -10.75
N ARG A 79 1.20 3.14 -10.58
CA ARG A 79 0.23 3.18 -9.50
C ARG A 79 -0.99 2.34 -9.88
N LEU A 80 -1.30 1.34 -9.05
CA LEU A 80 -2.42 0.41 -9.17
C LEU A 80 -3.09 0.24 -7.80
N SER A 81 -4.38 -0.09 -7.76
CA SER A 81 -5.01 -0.53 -6.51
C SER A 81 -4.46 -1.89 -6.08
N THR A 82 -4.46 -2.18 -4.77
CA THR A 82 -3.85 -3.41 -4.23
C THR A 82 -4.41 -4.68 -4.88
N GLY A 83 -5.73 -4.74 -5.13
CA GLY A 83 -6.34 -5.86 -5.82
C GLY A 83 -5.95 -5.98 -7.30
N GLU A 84 -5.65 -4.86 -7.97
CA GLU A 84 -5.16 -4.87 -9.35
C GLU A 84 -3.71 -5.39 -9.41
N VAL A 85 -2.85 -5.03 -8.45
CA VAL A 85 -1.49 -5.59 -8.36
C VAL A 85 -1.57 -7.09 -8.10
N GLN A 86 -2.40 -7.54 -7.16
CA GLN A 86 -2.62 -8.97 -6.92
C GLN A 86 -2.98 -9.70 -8.21
N ALA A 87 -4.04 -9.28 -8.90
CA ALA A 87 -4.49 -9.92 -10.14
C ALA A 87 -3.41 -9.93 -11.23
N LYS A 88 -2.65 -8.83 -11.34
CA LYS A 88 -1.58 -8.70 -12.32
C LYS A 88 -0.43 -9.67 -12.03
N ILE A 89 -0.01 -9.82 -10.78
CA ILE A 89 1.06 -10.73 -10.38
C ILE A 89 0.62 -12.19 -10.51
N GLU A 90 -0.64 -12.51 -10.19
CA GLU A 90 -1.22 -13.84 -10.45
C GLU A 90 -1.20 -14.18 -11.95
N GLU A 91 -1.55 -13.23 -12.83
CA GLU A 91 -1.51 -13.40 -14.28
C GLU A 91 -0.07 -13.56 -14.79
N GLU A 92 0.88 -12.76 -14.29
CA GLU A 92 2.30 -12.79 -14.66
C GLU A 92 3.02 -14.06 -14.16
N ASN A 93 2.51 -14.73 -13.15
CA ASN A 93 2.85 -16.07 -12.67
C ASN A 93 4.35 -16.37 -12.64
N GLY A 94 5.12 -15.62 -11.86
CA GLY A 94 6.57 -15.80 -11.68
C GLY A 94 7.45 -15.20 -12.77
N ASN A 95 6.87 -14.40 -13.69
CA ASN A 95 7.61 -13.57 -14.64
C ASN A 95 7.15 -12.12 -14.57
N PRO A 96 7.35 -11.46 -13.43
CA PRO A 96 6.78 -10.14 -13.17
C PRO A 96 7.38 -9.06 -14.09
N SER A 97 6.53 -8.08 -14.45
CA SER A 97 6.96 -6.90 -15.19
C SER A 97 7.57 -5.83 -14.27
N ALA A 98 7.29 -5.89 -12.96
CA ALA A 98 7.92 -5.09 -11.93
C ALA A 98 8.80 -5.94 -11.00
N ASP A 99 9.62 -5.28 -10.20
CA ASP A 99 10.56 -5.95 -9.28
C ASP A 99 10.01 -5.98 -7.85
N VAL A 100 9.32 -4.91 -7.44
CA VAL A 100 8.84 -4.75 -6.07
C VAL A 100 7.40 -4.21 -6.04
N TRP A 101 6.74 -4.50 -4.92
CA TRP A 101 5.47 -3.92 -4.55
C TRP A 101 5.66 -2.94 -3.40
N PHE A 102 4.99 -1.77 -3.44
CA PHE A 102 5.09 -0.73 -2.43
C PHE A 102 3.72 -0.16 -2.06
N GLY A 103 3.36 -0.23 -0.77
CA GLY A 103 2.09 0.26 -0.22
C GLY A 103 0.88 -0.63 -0.47
N GLY A 104 -0.28 -0.16 -0.02
CA GLY A 104 -1.55 -0.90 -0.07
C GLY A 104 -1.78 -1.80 1.14
N THR A 105 -2.82 -2.64 1.10
CA THR A 105 -3.21 -3.52 2.22
C THR A 105 -2.52 -4.87 2.16
N THR A 106 -2.20 -5.48 3.32
CA THR A 106 -1.47 -6.76 3.40
C THR A 106 -2.29 -8.01 3.08
N ASP A 107 -3.64 -7.97 3.13
CA ASP A 107 -4.43 -9.14 2.78
C ASP A 107 -4.09 -9.69 1.37
N PRO A 108 -4.04 -8.87 0.29
CA PRO A 108 -3.55 -9.32 -1.00
C PRO A 108 -2.10 -9.78 -1.03
N TYR A 109 -1.19 -9.18 -0.23
CA TYR A 109 0.19 -9.65 -0.11
C TYR A 109 0.25 -11.08 0.44
N ASN A 110 -0.56 -11.38 1.46
CA ASN A 110 -0.62 -12.72 2.05
C ASN A 110 -1.15 -13.73 1.04
N VAL A 111 -2.14 -13.37 0.21
CA VAL A 111 -2.66 -14.25 -0.85
C VAL A 111 -1.54 -14.62 -1.83
N VAL A 112 -0.83 -13.63 -2.39
CA VAL A 112 0.25 -13.92 -3.37
C VAL A 112 1.47 -14.56 -2.71
N ALA A 113 1.72 -14.31 -1.41
CA ALA A 113 2.74 -15.01 -0.62
C ALA A 113 2.42 -16.51 -0.50
N ALA A 114 1.16 -16.86 -0.17
CA ALA A 114 0.70 -18.25 -0.09
C ALA A 114 0.78 -18.97 -1.46
N GLU A 115 0.65 -18.24 -2.56
CA GLU A 115 0.82 -18.75 -3.93
C GLU A 115 2.28 -18.87 -4.37
N GLY A 116 3.24 -18.43 -3.52
CA GLY A 116 4.67 -18.50 -3.82
C GLY A 116 5.15 -17.44 -4.82
N LEU A 117 4.42 -16.32 -4.97
CA LEU A 117 4.69 -15.25 -5.92
C LEU A 117 5.53 -14.09 -5.33
N LEU A 118 5.92 -14.18 -4.05
CA LEU A 118 6.86 -13.27 -3.41
C LEU A 118 8.21 -13.93 -3.15
N GLU A 119 9.28 -13.14 -3.18
CA GLU A 119 10.65 -13.58 -2.88
C GLU A 119 10.97 -13.30 -1.42
N ARG A 120 11.54 -14.30 -0.72
CA ARG A 120 12.05 -14.12 0.63
C ARG A 120 13.32 -13.26 0.62
N TYR A 121 13.35 -12.28 1.50
CA TYR A 121 14.56 -11.50 1.75
C TYR A 121 14.65 -11.18 3.25
N ASP A 122 15.79 -11.48 3.89
CA ASP A 122 16.02 -11.20 5.30
C ASP A 122 16.61 -9.78 5.44
N ALA A 123 15.75 -8.76 5.46
CA ALA A 123 16.16 -7.35 5.49
C ALA A 123 16.83 -6.97 6.83
N VAL A 124 17.96 -6.28 6.74
CA VAL A 124 18.71 -5.78 7.91
C VAL A 124 17.92 -4.73 8.68
N ASN A 125 17.22 -3.85 7.96
CA ASN A 125 16.41 -2.78 8.54
C ASN A 125 15.08 -3.27 9.14
N ALA A 126 14.69 -4.52 8.92
CA ALA A 126 13.53 -5.12 9.59
C ALA A 126 13.61 -5.14 11.13
N LYS A 127 14.80 -4.93 11.70
CA LYS A 127 15.02 -4.74 13.15
C LYS A 127 14.26 -3.54 13.73
N HIS A 128 13.90 -2.56 12.89
CA HIS A 128 13.16 -1.35 13.28
C HIS A 128 11.64 -1.51 13.22
N ILE A 129 11.13 -2.66 12.78
CA ILE A 129 9.69 -2.93 12.77
C ILE A 129 9.18 -3.08 14.21
N ALA A 130 8.28 -2.21 14.62
CA ALA A 130 7.86 -2.05 16.01
C ALA A 130 7.06 -3.25 16.58
N LYS A 131 6.32 -3.98 15.73
CA LYS A 131 5.49 -5.12 16.16
C LYS A 131 5.65 -6.31 15.19
N PRO A 132 5.65 -7.56 15.66
CA PRO A 132 5.77 -8.74 14.80
C PRO A 132 4.70 -8.84 13.69
N VAL A 133 3.48 -8.38 13.95
CA VAL A 133 2.36 -8.38 13.00
C VAL A 133 2.60 -7.48 11.78
N TYR A 134 3.55 -6.57 11.87
CA TYR A 134 3.90 -5.67 10.77
C TYR A 134 4.89 -6.27 9.76
N LYS A 135 5.10 -7.60 9.77
CA LYS A 135 5.85 -8.30 8.74
C LYS A 135 5.38 -9.73 8.59
N HIS A 136 5.62 -10.31 7.42
CA HIS A 136 5.38 -11.74 7.19
C HIS A 136 6.32 -12.60 8.04
N ALA A 137 5.81 -13.71 8.59
CA ALA A 137 6.59 -14.62 9.44
C ALA A 137 7.84 -15.16 8.72
N ASP A 138 7.75 -15.44 7.41
CA ASP A 138 8.84 -15.92 6.57
C ASP A 138 9.57 -14.80 5.79
N ASN A 139 9.42 -13.53 6.19
CA ASN A 139 10.08 -12.40 5.58
C ASN A 139 9.79 -12.23 4.07
N LEU A 140 8.53 -12.48 3.66
CA LEU A 140 8.06 -12.30 2.28
C LEU A 140 7.55 -10.89 2.00
N TRP A 141 7.13 -10.17 3.03
CA TRP A 141 6.77 -8.76 2.97
C TRP A 141 7.06 -8.06 4.32
N TYR A 142 7.18 -6.74 4.27
CA TYR A 142 7.46 -5.88 5.40
C TYR A 142 6.52 -4.68 5.41
N GLY A 143 5.89 -4.42 6.55
CA GLY A 143 5.06 -3.25 6.77
C GLY A 143 5.89 -1.96 6.76
N ILE A 144 5.30 -0.90 6.24
CA ILE A 144 5.88 0.45 6.20
C ILE A 144 5.00 1.47 6.91
N TYR A 145 3.68 1.26 6.89
CA TYR A 145 2.72 2.12 7.57
C TYR A 145 1.47 1.34 8.01
N THR A 146 0.58 1.99 8.78
CA THR A 146 -0.78 1.52 9.10
C THR A 146 -1.76 2.68 9.08
N GLY A 147 -2.99 2.43 8.61
CA GLY A 147 -4.05 3.42 8.48
C GLY A 147 -5.40 2.90 8.95
N LEU A 148 -6.16 3.71 9.70
CA LEU A 148 -7.45 3.32 10.26
C LEU A 148 -8.56 3.38 9.22
N LEU A 149 -9.36 2.32 9.14
CA LEU A 149 -10.62 2.32 8.40
C LEU A 149 -11.67 3.14 9.14
N GLY A 150 -12.45 3.92 8.42
CA GLY A 150 -13.52 4.72 9.03
C GLY A 150 -14.43 5.36 8.00
N PHE A 151 -15.10 6.43 8.42
CA PHE A 151 -16.02 7.16 7.56
C PHE A 151 -15.58 8.61 7.42
N MET A 152 -15.81 9.16 6.24
CA MET A 152 -15.67 10.58 5.94
C MET A 152 -17.02 11.09 5.49
N TYR A 153 -17.36 12.32 5.81
CA TYR A 153 -18.62 12.93 5.38
C TYR A 153 -18.47 14.40 5.05
N ASN A 154 -19.31 14.88 4.14
CA ASN A 154 -19.42 16.29 3.83
C ASN A 154 -20.39 16.97 4.82
N LYS A 155 -19.87 17.86 5.66
CA LYS A 155 -20.63 18.58 6.71
C LYS A 155 -21.74 19.45 6.13
N ASP A 156 -21.44 20.11 5.00
CA ASP A 156 -22.39 21.05 4.37
C ASP A 156 -23.57 20.27 3.77
N GLU A 157 -23.30 19.16 3.07
CA GLU A 157 -24.33 18.34 2.47
C GLU A 157 -25.23 17.66 3.53
N LEU A 158 -24.66 17.09 4.59
CA LEU A 158 -25.46 16.54 5.68
C LEU A 158 -26.31 17.61 6.36
N THR A 159 -25.74 18.80 6.61
CA THR A 159 -26.48 19.94 7.17
C THR A 159 -27.61 20.39 6.25
N ARG A 160 -27.34 20.51 4.94
CA ARG A 160 -28.36 20.88 3.93
C ARG A 160 -29.52 19.88 3.88
N MET A 161 -29.23 18.60 4.11
CA MET A 161 -30.23 17.52 4.11
C MET A 161 -30.91 17.36 5.49
N GLY A 162 -30.42 18.02 6.54
CA GLY A 162 -30.90 17.85 7.91
C GLY A 162 -30.59 16.47 8.50
N LEU A 163 -29.44 15.88 8.09
CA LEU A 163 -29.00 14.55 8.51
C LEU A 163 -27.85 14.67 9.51
N GLU A 164 -27.82 13.73 10.47
CA GLU A 164 -26.69 13.56 11.37
C GLU A 164 -25.58 12.75 10.70
N ALA A 165 -24.31 12.92 11.14
CA ALA A 165 -23.21 12.10 10.69
C ALA A 165 -23.30 10.67 11.28
N PRO A 166 -22.98 9.61 10.50
CA PRO A 166 -22.90 8.26 11.04
C PRO A 166 -21.81 8.18 12.12
N GLN A 167 -22.05 7.42 13.18
CA GLN A 167 -21.09 7.23 14.28
C GLN A 167 -20.53 5.81 14.32
N ASP A 168 -21.21 4.86 13.68
CA ASP A 168 -20.81 3.45 13.67
C ASP A 168 -21.34 2.74 12.41
N PHE A 169 -20.83 1.53 12.17
CA PHE A 169 -21.24 0.69 11.03
C PHE A 169 -22.77 0.52 10.92
N PRO A 170 -23.54 0.23 11.97
CA PRO A 170 -24.99 0.12 11.88
C PRO A 170 -25.69 1.38 11.39
N ASP A 171 -25.12 2.56 11.66
CA ASP A 171 -25.72 3.83 11.21
C ASP A 171 -25.74 3.93 9.69
N LEU A 172 -24.74 3.36 8.99
CA LEU A 172 -24.68 3.38 7.54
C LEU A 172 -25.85 2.64 6.87
N LEU A 173 -26.59 1.81 7.62
CA LEU A 173 -27.79 1.10 7.14
C LEU A 173 -29.09 1.91 7.26
N LYS A 174 -29.05 3.11 7.87
CA LYS A 174 -30.22 3.95 8.04
C LYS A 174 -30.81 4.35 6.70
N PRO A 175 -32.16 4.25 6.51
CA PRO A 175 -32.80 4.55 5.23
C PRO A 175 -32.58 5.97 4.71
N GLU A 176 -32.33 6.92 5.61
CA GLU A 176 -32.05 8.32 5.27
C GLU A 176 -30.74 8.50 4.51
N TYR A 177 -29.81 7.54 4.55
CA TYR A 177 -28.55 7.57 3.80
C TYR A 177 -28.63 6.92 2.42
N LYS A 178 -29.83 6.54 1.98
CA LYS A 178 -30.02 5.92 0.67
C LYS A 178 -29.46 6.76 -0.48
N GLY A 179 -28.51 6.19 -1.22
CA GLY A 179 -27.81 6.85 -2.32
C GLY A 179 -26.85 7.95 -1.90
N LEU A 180 -26.38 7.94 -0.64
CA LEU A 180 -25.42 8.93 -0.13
C LEU A 180 -24.06 8.33 0.21
N VAL A 181 -23.94 7.02 0.27
CA VAL A 181 -22.72 6.32 0.69
C VAL A 181 -21.90 5.90 -0.53
N TRP A 182 -20.62 6.16 -0.51
CA TRP A 182 -19.66 5.64 -1.49
C TRP A 182 -18.71 4.65 -0.82
N LEU A 183 -18.38 3.60 -1.55
CA LEU A 183 -17.41 2.58 -1.15
C LEU A 183 -16.57 2.21 -2.38
N SER A 184 -15.37 1.68 -2.18
CA SER A 184 -14.62 1.10 -3.27
C SER A 184 -15.11 -0.31 -3.64
N ASN A 185 -14.78 -0.76 -4.84
CA ASN A 185 -15.24 -2.05 -5.37
C ASN A 185 -14.48 -3.22 -4.74
N TYR A 186 -15.19 -4.25 -4.34
CA TYR A 186 -14.69 -5.44 -3.65
C TYR A 186 -13.64 -6.23 -4.48
N ASN A 187 -13.71 -6.18 -5.80
CA ASN A 187 -12.77 -6.88 -6.66
C ASN A 187 -11.46 -6.11 -6.89
N THR A 188 -11.49 -4.76 -6.85
CA THR A 188 -10.34 -3.94 -7.28
C THR A 188 -9.57 -3.32 -6.13
N ALA A 189 -10.23 -2.99 -5.01
CA ALA A 189 -9.63 -2.23 -3.93
C ALA A 189 -9.37 -3.06 -2.67
N GLY A 190 -8.16 -2.93 -2.10
CA GLY A 190 -7.82 -3.52 -0.81
C GLY A 190 -8.68 -2.98 0.33
N THR A 191 -9.02 -1.68 0.30
CA THR A 191 -9.92 -1.04 1.26
C THR A 191 -11.27 -1.75 1.36
N ALA A 192 -11.90 -2.08 0.22
CA ALA A 192 -13.17 -2.80 0.21
C ALA A 192 -13.04 -4.23 0.73
N LYS A 193 -11.92 -4.91 0.44
CA LYS A 193 -11.62 -6.24 1.01
C LYS A 193 -11.50 -6.15 2.53
N LEU A 194 -10.83 -5.12 3.05
CA LEU A 194 -10.75 -4.88 4.49
C LEU A 194 -12.14 -4.61 5.10
N VAL A 195 -13.04 -3.90 4.40
CA VAL A 195 -14.43 -3.70 4.86
C VAL A 195 -15.17 -5.04 4.98
N ILE A 196 -15.03 -5.95 4.01
CA ILE A 196 -15.62 -7.31 4.09
C ILE A 196 -15.13 -8.01 5.35
N ASN A 197 -13.82 -8.12 5.53
CA ASN A 197 -13.22 -8.80 6.68
C ASN A 197 -13.65 -8.14 7.99
N THR A 198 -13.68 -6.79 8.05
CA THR A 198 -14.10 -6.05 9.24
C THR A 198 -15.50 -6.43 9.69
N VAL A 199 -16.48 -6.40 8.78
CA VAL A 199 -17.88 -6.68 9.16
C VAL A 199 -18.13 -8.16 9.43
N ILE A 200 -17.43 -9.07 8.74
CA ILE A 200 -17.50 -10.51 9.01
C ILE A 200 -16.92 -10.82 10.40
N GLN A 201 -15.75 -10.27 10.73
CA GLN A 201 -15.13 -10.50 12.03
C GLN A 201 -15.88 -9.83 13.19
N LYS A 202 -16.53 -8.68 12.93
CA LYS A 202 -17.36 -7.99 13.94
C LYS A 202 -18.70 -8.70 14.21
N TYR A 203 -19.36 -9.20 13.18
CA TYR A 203 -20.75 -9.65 13.27
C TYR A 203 -20.92 -11.16 13.08
N GLY A 204 -19.87 -11.85 12.66
CA GLY A 204 -19.93 -13.24 12.21
C GLY A 204 -20.23 -13.32 10.71
N HIS A 205 -19.88 -14.46 10.09
CA HIS A 205 -19.89 -14.64 8.65
C HIS A 205 -21.23 -14.26 7.99
N ASP A 206 -22.33 -14.93 8.35
CA ASP A 206 -23.64 -14.71 7.69
C ASP A 206 -24.19 -13.31 7.93
N ALA A 207 -24.03 -12.79 9.16
CA ALA A 207 -24.48 -11.44 9.49
C ALA A 207 -23.61 -10.35 8.83
N GLY A 208 -22.31 -10.60 8.64
CA GLY A 208 -21.41 -9.72 7.90
C GLY A 208 -21.76 -9.64 6.42
N ILE A 209 -22.05 -10.78 5.77
CA ILE A 209 -22.53 -10.81 4.37
C ILE A 209 -23.86 -10.06 4.25
N GLN A 210 -24.82 -10.33 5.17
CA GLN A 210 -26.11 -9.64 5.17
C GLN A 210 -25.96 -8.13 5.39
N TYR A 211 -25.03 -7.70 6.28
CA TYR A 211 -24.72 -6.29 6.47
C TYR A 211 -24.31 -5.62 5.15
N LEU A 212 -23.43 -6.25 4.34
CA LEU A 212 -22.99 -5.71 3.06
C LEU A 212 -24.12 -5.63 2.03
N VAL A 213 -25.04 -6.59 2.03
CA VAL A 213 -26.25 -6.55 1.20
C VAL A 213 -27.19 -5.42 1.63
N ASP A 214 -27.31 -5.17 2.93
CA ASP A 214 -28.14 -4.06 3.43
C ASP A 214 -27.47 -2.71 3.19
N LEU A 215 -26.15 -2.62 3.33
CA LEU A 215 -25.35 -1.43 3.02
C LEU A 215 -25.46 -1.04 1.54
N ASP A 216 -25.50 -2.02 0.63
CA ASP A 216 -25.64 -1.80 -0.82
C ASP A 216 -26.86 -0.94 -1.16
N LYS A 217 -27.94 -1.02 -0.38
CA LYS A 217 -29.16 -0.21 -0.60
C LYS A 217 -28.90 1.28 -0.44
N ASN A 218 -27.85 1.65 0.30
CA ASN A 218 -27.43 3.04 0.58
C ASN A 218 -26.23 3.47 -0.28
N ILE A 219 -25.53 2.54 -0.92
CA ILE A 219 -24.42 2.86 -1.81
C ILE A 219 -24.92 3.53 -3.10
N GLU A 220 -24.31 4.66 -3.45
CA GLU A 220 -24.50 5.32 -4.75
C GLU A 220 -23.44 4.85 -5.76
N VAL A 221 -22.16 4.83 -5.33
CA VAL A 221 -21.03 4.55 -6.22
C VAL A 221 -20.09 3.54 -5.59
N TYR A 222 -19.67 2.57 -6.37
CA TYR A 222 -18.52 1.74 -6.11
C TYR A 222 -17.34 2.23 -6.95
N THR A 223 -16.33 2.83 -6.29
CA THR A 223 -15.15 3.39 -6.96
C THR A 223 -14.12 2.31 -7.26
N LYS A 224 -13.31 2.49 -8.31
CA LYS A 224 -12.24 1.56 -8.66
C LYS A 224 -11.13 1.52 -7.59
N SER A 225 -10.74 2.70 -7.07
CA SER A 225 -9.70 2.88 -6.05
C SER A 225 -10.28 3.01 -4.66
N GLY A 226 -9.55 2.54 -3.64
CA GLY A 226 -9.88 2.72 -2.22
C GLY A 226 -10.00 4.18 -1.79
N SER A 227 -9.17 5.07 -2.36
CA SER A 227 -9.20 6.52 -2.11
C SER A 227 -10.25 7.28 -2.94
N GLY A 228 -11.05 6.58 -3.78
CA GLY A 228 -12.10 7.21 -4.58
C GLY A 228 -13.13 7.98 -3.74
N PRO A 229 -13.68 7.41 -2.66
CA PRO A 229 -14.62 8.15 -1.81
C PRO A 229 -14.01 9.42 -1.21
N SER A 230 -12.81 9.37 -0.64
CA SER A 230 -12.16 10.53 0.00
C SER A 230 -11.95 11.70 -0.96
N LYS A 231 -11.55 11.41 -2.20
CA LYS A 231 -11.31 12.43 -3.24
C LYS A 231 -12.58 13.21 -3.63
N ASN A 232 -13.75 12.68 -3.34
CA ASN A 232 -15.02 13.29 -3.74
C ASN A 232 -15.88 13.81 -2.57
N VAL A 233 -15.45 13.56 -1.29
CA VAL A 233 -16.20 14.04 -0.13
C VAL A 233 -16.14 15.57 -0.03
N GLY A 234 -14.97 16.19 -0.23
CA GLY A 234 -14.81 17.65 -0.13
C GLY A 234 -15.66 18.43 -1.15
N THR A 235 -15.82 17.90 -2.35
CA THR A 235 -16.65 18.50 -3.41
C THR A 235 -18.16 18.32 -3.17
N GLY A 236 -18.55 17.40 -2.29
CA GLY A 236 -19.95 17.03 -2.04
C GLY A 236 -20.55 16.02 -3.04
N GLU A 237 -19.76 15.53 -4.00
CA GLU A 237 -20.20 14.44 -4.88
C GLU A 237 -20.39 13.15 -4.09
N CYS A 238 -19.49 12.87 -3.14
CA CYS A 238 -19.63 11.84 -2.14
C CYS A 238 -20.09 12.46 -0.82
N VAL A 239 -21.27 12.13 -0.35
CA VAL A 239 -21.78 12.69 0.92
C VAL A 239 -21.20 11.94 2.11
N ILE A 240 -21.14 10.62 2.06
CA ILE A 240 -20.54 9.75 3.07
C ILE A 240 -19.62 8.76 2.37
N GLY A 241 -18.33 8.79 2.68
CA GLY A 241 -17.32 7.89 2.13
C GLY A 241 -16.87 6.87 3.18
N ILE A 242 -16.77 5.61 2.80
CA ILE A 242 -16.10 4.57 3.60
C ILE A 242 -14.69 4.40 3.04
N GLY A 243 -13.67 4.56 3.89
CA GLY A 243 -12.27 4.47 3.45
C GLY A 243 -11.29 4.68 4.59
N PHE A 244 -10.03 4.92 4.26
CA PHE A 244 -9.02 5.20 5.26
C PHE A 244 -9.07 6.67 5.70
N LEU A 245 -8.97 6.89 7.01
CA LEU A 245 -9.12 8.24 7.58
C LEU A 245 -7.95 9.17 7.24
N HIS A 246 -6.75 8.63 6.99
CA HIS A 246 -5.62 9.42 6.52
C HIS A 246 -5.85 10.04 5.13
N ASP A 247 -6.59 9.37 4.24
CA ASP A 247 -7.03 9.95 2.97
C ASP A 247 -7.90 11.20 3.19
N GLY A 248 -8.78 11.16 4.21
CA GLY A 248 -9.59 12.30 4.60
C GLY A 248 -8.76 13.44 5.19
N ILE A 249 -7.74 13.14 5.97
CA ILE A 249 -6.78 14.14 6.49
C ILE A 249 -6.09 14.85 5.33
N TYR A 250 -5.64 14.11 4.32
CA TYR A 250 -5.05 14.68 3.10
C TYR A 250 -6.00 15.68 2.42
N GLN A 251 -7.28 15.33 2.28
CA GLN A 251 -8.26 16.24 1.67
C GLN A 251 -8.45 17.52 2.49
N ILE A 252 -8.40 17.42 3.81
CA ILE A 252 -8.55 18.58 4.70
C ILE A 252 -7.30 19.46 4.68
N VAL A 253 -6.12 18.85 4.87
CA VAL A 253 -4.87 19.59 5.12
C VAL A 253 -4.26 20.12 3.83
N ASP A 254 -4.15 19.27 2.81
CA ASP A 254 -3.43 19.60 1.57
C ASP A 254 -4.38 20.22 0.54
N ASN A 255 -5.62 19.74 0.44
CA ASN A 255 -6.60 20.23 -0.53
C ASN A 255 -7.55 21.30 0.03
N GLY A 256 -7.48 21.57 1.35
CA GLY A 256 -8.20 22.69 1.97
C GLY A 256 -9.69 22.46 2.15
N TYR A 257 -10.19 21.22 2.16
CA TYR A 257 -11.60 20.91 2.36
C TYR A 257 -11.95 20.84 3.85
N ASP A 258 -12.15 21.98 4.50
CA ASP A 258 -12.53 22.10 5.93
C ASP A 258 -13.96 21.59 6.23
N ASN A 259 -14.75 21.39 5.19
CA ASN A 259 -16.09 20.83 5.24
C ASN A 259 -16.13 19.29 5.40
N ILE A 260 -14.98 18.60 5.44
CA ILE A 260 -14.94 17.16 5.71
C ILE A 260 -14.96 16.88 7.21
N GLY A 261 -15.80 15.94 7.63
CA GLY A 261 -15.75 15.31 8.96
C GLY A 261 -15.20 13.90 8.88
N LEU A 262 -14.44 13.49 9.91
CA LEU A 262 -13.88 12.15 10.04
C LEU A 262 -14.57 11.43 11.20
N VAL A 263 -14.85 10.14 11.03
CA VAL A 263 -15.48 9.30 12.05
C VAL A 263 -14.70 8.00 12.23
N ILE A 264 -14.22 7.78 13.44
CA ILE A 264 -13.72 6.49 13.89
C ILE A 264 -14.95 5.73 14.41
N PRO A 265 -15.30 4.54 13.84
CA PRO A 265 -16.46 3.78 14.28
C PRO A 265 -16.44 3.49 15.78
N SER A 266 -17.50 3.87 16.50
CA SER A 266 -17.54 3.85 17.98
C SER A 266 -17.45 2.44 18.57
N SER A 267 -17.88 1.41 17.84
CA SER A 267 -17.75 0.00 18.24
C SER A 267 -16.38 -0.62 17.92
N GLY A 268 -15.41 0.20 17.48
CA GLY A 268 -14.08 -0.22 17.03
C GLY A 268 -14.01 -0.47 15.54
N THR A 269 -12.81 -0.33 15.01
CA THR A 269 -12.51 -0.50 13.57
C THR A 269 -11.28 -1.36 13.37
N THR A 270 -10.89 -1.54 12.12
CA THR A 270 -9.66 -2.22 11.71
C THR A 270 -8.66 -1.21 11.15
N CYS A 271 -7.44 -1.66 10.95
CA CYS A 271 -6.43 -0.90 10.22
C CYS A 271 -5.88 -1.72 9.05
N GLU A 272 -5.46 -1.01 8.01
CA GLU A 272 -4.55 -1.60 7.04
C GLU A 272 -3.14 -1.68 7.61
N ILE A 273 -2.34 -2.58 7.09
CA ILE A 273 -0.89 -2.53 7.13
C ILE A 273 -0.43 -2.36 5.70
N GLY A 274 0.17 -1.22 5.36
CA GLY A 274 0.79 -1.03 4.06
C GLY A 274 2.16 -1.66 4.05
N ALA A 275 2.52 -2.36 2.98
CA ALA A 275 3.72 -3.17 2.95
C ALA A 275 4.59 -2.94 1.72
N THR A 276 5.80 -3.50 1.76
CA THR A 276 6.69 -3.64 0.61
C THR A 276 7.16 -5.09 0.48
N ALA A 277 7.33 -5.56 -0.75
CA ALA A 277 7.75 -6.93 -1.05
C ALA A 277 8.52 -7.01 -2.37
N ILE A 278 9.33 -8.05 -2.53
CA ILE A 278 9.98 -8.39 -3.79
C ILE A 278 9.13 -9.44 -4.51
N PHE A 279 8.84 -9.23 -5.80
CA PHE A 279 8.14 -10.24 -6.58
C PHE A 279 9.05 -11.43 -6.92
N LYS A 280 8.48 -12.63 -6.86
CA LYS A 280 9.18 -13.84 -7.28
C LYS A 280 9.50 -13.77 -8.76
N GLY A 281 10.78 -13.96 -9.11
CA GLY A 281 11.25 -13.83 -10.49
C GLY A 281 11.55 -12.38 -10.93
N ALA A 282 11.59 -11.42 -10.02
CA ALA A 282 12.03 -10.05 -10.29
C ALA A 282 13.37 -10.02 -11.03
N LYS A 283 13.48 -9.15 -12.04
CA LYS A 283 14.64 -9.14 -12.93
C LYS A 283 15.86 -8.43 -12.36
N ARG A 284 15.64 -7.49 -11.41
CA ARG A 284 16.66 -6.65 -10.77
C ARG A 284 16.70 -6.99 -9.29
N GLN A 285 17.26 -8.16 -8.99
CA GLN A 285 17.23 -8.74 -7.63
C GLN A 285 17.99 -7.90 -6.59
N ASN A 286 19.11 -7.28 -6.97
CA ASN A 286 19.88 -6.46 -6.04
C ASN A 286 19.23 -5.09 -5.84
N ALA A 287 18.69 -4.48 -6.90
CA ALA A 287 17.94 -3.25 -6.80
C ALA A 287 16.64 -3.45 -5.98
N ALA A 288 15.96 -4.58 -6.14
CA ALA A 288 14.79 -4.94 -5.34
C ALA A 288 15.13 -5.12 -3.85
N LYS A 289 16.24 -5.78 -3.51
CA LYS A 289 16.72 -5.91 -2.12
C LYS A 289 17.11 -4.56 -1.52
N LEU A 290 17.82 -3.74 -2.29
CA LEU A 290 18.18 -2.39 -1.87
C LEU A 290 16.93 -1.52 -1.65
N TRP A 291 15.90 -1.67 -2.48
CA TRP A 291 14.61 -1.03 -2.26
C TRP A 291 13.97 -1.44 -0.93
N ILE A 292 14.00 -2.72 -0.56
CA ILE A 292 13.47 -3.15 0.74
C ILE A 292 14.23 -2.50 1.90
N GLU A 293 15.58 -2.44 1.85
CA GLU A 293 16.37 -1.76 2.88
C GLU A 293 16.04 -0.27 2.97
N TYR A 294 15.85 0.38 1.82
CA TYR A 294 15.44 1.77 1.71
C TYR A 294 14.01 1.99 2.23
N ALA A 295 13.05 1.17 1.82
CA ALA A 295 11.66 1.27 2.24
C ALA A 295 11.49 1.05 3.77
N LEU A 296 12.43 0.36 4.40
CA LEU A 296 12.51 0.13 5.86
C LEU A 296 13.47 1.10 6.55
N SER A 297 13.65 2.29 6.02
CA SER A 297 14.48 3.33 6.60
C SER A 297 13.72 4.65 6.76
N PRO A 298 14.16 5.53 7.68
CA PRO A 298 13.62 6.89 7.77
C PRO A 298 13.72 7.69 6.47
N ASP A 299 14.74 7.41 5.64
CA ASP A 299 14.94 8.07 4.35
C ASP A 299 13.73 7.91 3.41
N CYS A 300 13.02 6.78 3.49
CA CYS A 300 11.82 6.52 2.71
C CYS A 300 10.54 6.89 3.47
N VAL A 301 10.36 6.31 4.68
CA VAL A 301 9.04 6.41 5.34
C VAL A 301 8.71 7.83 5.82
N ASN A 302 9.71 8.64 6.16
CA ASN A 302 9.48 10.04 6.57
C ASN A 302 9.04 10.94 5.41
N LEU A 303 9.22 10.53 4.14
CA LEU A 303 8.68 11.25 2.98
C LEU A 303 7.14 11.24 2.96
N ALA A 304 6.52 10.27 3.61
CA ALA A 304 5.07 10.10 3.59
C ALA A 304 4.33 11.37 3.98
N LYS A 305 4.64 11.94 5.15
CA LYS A 305 3.97 13.13 5.70
C LYS A 305 4.15 14.40 4.86
N GLU A 306 5.26 14.50 4.11
CA GLU A 306 5.58 15.63 3.23
C GLU A 306 4.91 15.49 1.86
N ASN A 307 4.38 14.31 1.58
CA ASN A 307 3.73 13.97 0.30
C ASN A 307 2.30 13.46 0.50
N GLY A 308 1.58 14.05 1.45
CA GLY A 308 0.15 13.85 1.64
C GLY A 308 -0.27 12.47 2.16
N SER A 309 0.67 11.69 2.68
CA SER A 309 0.44 10.35 3.21
C SER A 309 0.56 10.37 4.73
N TYR A 310 -0.59 10.40 5.42
CA TYR A 310 -0.69 10.62 6.87
C TYR A 310 -0.93 9.34 7.68
N GLN A 311 -0.53 8.19 7.13
CA GLN A 311 -0.55 6.91 7.84
C GLN A 311 0.46 6.89 8.98
N PHE A 312 0.16 6.15 10.04
CA PHE A 312 1.13 5.88 11.10
C PHE A 312 2.25 4.97 10.60
N LEU A 313 3.49 5.35 10.84
CA LEU A 313 4.66 4.58 10.42
C LEU A 313 4.93 3.43 11.40
N VAL A 314 5.30 2.27 10.88
CA VAL A 314 5.49 1.05 11.70
C VAL A 314 6.94 0.82 12.14
N LEU A 315 7.86 1.70 11.78
CA LEU A 315 9.25 1.66 12.20
C LEU A 315 9.44 2.48 13.50
N ASP A 316 10.20 1.96 14.44
CA ASP A 316 10.47 2.57 15.75
C ASP A 316 11.38 3.81 15.69
N ASN A 317 12.07 3.99 14.57
CA ASN A 317 12.97 5.13 14.28
C ASN A 317 12.38 6.13 13.28
N ALA A 318 11.10 6.01 12.93
CA ALA A 318 10.41 6.90 12.00
C ALA A 318 9.71 8.07 12.73
N GLU A 319 9.51 9.18 12.02
CA GLU A 319 8.79 10.35 12.51
C GLU A 319 7.29 10.22 12.25
N GLN A 320 6.51 10.00 13.32
CA GLN A 320 5.06 9.83 13.21
C GLN A 320 4.34 11.09 12.70
N PRO A 321 3.27 10.96 11.90
CA PRO A 321 2.47 12.08 11.40
C PRO A 321 1.67 12.72 12.56
N GLN A 322 2.20 13.80 13.16
CA GLN A 322 1.57 14.47 14.30
C GLN A 322 0.14 14.91 13.98
N VAL A 323 -0.14 15.33 12.75
CA VAL A 323 -1.48 15.74 12.32
C VAL A 323 -2.52 14.62 12.47
N ALA A 324 -2.16 13.35 12.28
CA ALA A 324 -3.11 12.24 12.48
C ALA A 324 -3.59 12.16 13.94
N TYR A 325 -2.70 12.37 14.89
CA TYR A 325 -3.07 12.45 16.32
C TYR A 325 -3.94 13.68 16.64
N GLU A 326 -3.71 14.81 15.98
CA GLU A 326 -4.51 16.03 16.14
C GLU A 326 -5.96 15.82 15.67
N PHE A 327 -6.18 14.95 14.67
CA PHE A 327 -7.50 14.50 14.26
C PHE A 327 -8.09 13.38 15.15
N GLY A 328 -7.42 13.04 16.25
CA GLY A 328 -7.88 12.04 17.22
C GLY A 328 -7.67 10.59 16.81
N LEU A 329 -6.87 10.32 15.77
CA LEU A 329 -6.56 8.95 15.36
C LEU A 329 -5.56 8.31 16.34
N ASP A 330 -5.79 7.04 16.68
CA ASP A 330 -4.88 6.22 17.50
C ASP A 330 -4.70 4.85 16.83
N PRO A 331 -3.49 4.50 16.35
CA PRO A 331 -3.21 3.23 15.67
C PRO A 331 -3.37 1.99 16.58
N ASN A 332 -3.56 2.20 17.88
CA ASN A 332 -3.80 1.11 18.85
C ASN A 332 -5.30 0.89 19.12
N ASN A 333 -6.18 1.80 18.68
CA ASN A 333 -7.63 1.71 18.90
C ASN A 333 -8.31 0.91 17.78
N VAL A 334 -7.91 -0.36 17.65
CA VAL A 334 -8.41 -1.29 16.64
C VAL A 334 -8.95 -2.56 17.28
N ILE A 335 -9.89 -3.23 16.62
CA ILE A 335 -10.35 -4.55 17.05
C ILE A 335 -9.22 -5.59 16.91
N ASP A 336 -9.37 -6.73 17.57
CA ASP A 336 -8.49 -7.88 17.35
C ASP A 336 -8.80 -8.49 15.98
N TYR A 337 -7.95 -8.14 14.99
CA TYR A 337 -8.15 -8.53 13.59
C TYR A 337 -7.42 -9.83 13.30
N ASP A 338 -8.17 -10.83 12.85
CA ASP A 338 -7.65 -12.14 12.46
C ASP A 338 -7.11 -12.11 11.01
N PHE A 339 -5.81 -11.88 10.88
CA PHE A 339 -5.11 -11.88 9.58
C PHE A 339 -5.07 -13.26 8.92
N ASP A 340 -5.08 -14.34 9.70
CA ASP A 340 -5.04 -15.71 9.16
C ASP A 340 -6.38 -16.06 8.52
N ASP A 341 -7.50 -15.75 9.19
CA ASP A 341 -8.84 -15.88 8.62
C ASP A 341 -9.01 -15.03 7.36
N ALA A 342 -8.64 -13.74 7.45
CA ALA A 342 -8.71 -12.81 6.32
C ALA A 342 -7.94 -13.33 5.11
N THR A 343 -6.71 -13.80 5.31
CA THR A 343 -5.86 -14.37 4.24
C THR A 343 -6.48 -15.62 3.63
N ALA A 344 -6.93 -16.55 4.47
CA ALA A 344 -7.43 -17.85 4.02
C ALA A 344 -8.74 -17.73 3.23
N ASN A 345 -9.60 -16.76 3.59
CA ASN A 345 -10.98 -16.74 3.15
C ASN A 345 -11.36 -15.56 2.25
N ILE A 346 -10.54 -14.53 2.09
CA ILE A 346 -10.94 -13.31 1.36
C ILE A 346 -11.45 -13.57 -0.06
N LYS A 347 -10.85 -14.49 -0.82
CA LYS A 347 -11.33 -14.83 -2.17
C LYS A 347 -12.74 -15.42 -2.13
N THR A 348 -13.00 -16.29 -1.16
CA THR A 348 -14.33 -16.88 -0.92
C THR A 348 -15.33 -15.81 -0.48
N TYR A 349 -14.96 -14.99 0.49
CA TYR A 349 -15.82 -13.91 1.00
C TYR A 349 -16.20 -12.91 -0.09
N ILE A 350 -15.27 -12.52 -0.96
CA ILE A 350 -15.58 -11.65 -2.11
C ILE A 350 -16.62 -12.31 -3.02
N GLN A 351 -16.44 -13.61 -3.35
CA GLN A 351 -17.37 -14.32 -4.21
C GLN A 351 -18.77 -14.41 -3.57
N GLU A 352 -18.84 -14.75 -2.29
CA GLU A 352 -20.11 -14.84 -1.55
C GLU A 352 -20.83 -13.47 -1.46
N VAL A 353 -20.08 -12.39 -1.21
CA VAL A 353 -20.64 -11.03 -1.23
C VAL A 353 -21.17 -10.69 -2.62
N MET A 354 -20.39 -10.94 -3.68
CA MET A 354 -20.79 -10.65 -5.04
C MET A 354 -22.04 -11.45 -5.47
N ASP A 355 -22.12 -12.73 -5.07
CA ASP A 355 -23.29 -13.59 -5.33
C ASP A 355 -24.51 -13.10 -4.54
N ALA A 356 -24.34 -12.71 -3.27
CA ALA A 356 -25.41 -12.17 -2.45
C ALA A 356 -25.95 -10.84 -3.01
N LEU A 357 -25.08 -9.93 -3.45
CA LEU A 357 -25.44 -8.68 -4.11
C LEU A 357 -26.16 -8.91 -5.45
N ALA A 358 -25.67 -9.85 -6.26
CA ALA A 358 -26.32 -10.22 -7.52
C ALA A 358 -27.72 -10.78 -7.30
N ASN A 359 -27.89 -11.64 -6.31
CA ASN A 359 -29.19 -12.19 -5.93
C ASN A 359 -30.15 -11.12 -5.42
N ALA A 360 -29.68 -10.19 -4.58
CA ALA A 360 -30.46 -9.06 -4.10
C ALA A 360 -30.84 -8.12 -5.24
N GLY A 361 -29.91 -7.80 -6.14
CA GLY A 361 -30.15 -6.98 -7.33
C GLY A 361 -31.16 -7.62 -8.29
N ALA A 362 -31.08 -8.93 -8.53
CA ALA A 362 -32.06 -9.66 -9.35
C ALA A 362 -33.48 -9.60 -8.73
N ALA A 363 -33.57 -9.72 -7.41
CA ALA A 363 -34.86 -9.64 -6.69
C ALA A 363 -35.47 -8.24 -6.75
N THR A 364 -34.64 -7.17 -6.84
CA THR A 364 -35.11 -5.78 -6.93
C THR A 364 -35.17 -5.24 -8.36
N GLY A 365 -34.66 -5.99 -9.36
CA GLY A 365 -34.52 -5.53 -10.74
C GLY A 365 -33.33 -4.62 -11.00
N ASP A 366 -32.47 -4.36 -9.99
CA ASP A 366 -31.28 -3.53 -10.09
C ASP A 366 -30.00 -4.41 -10.15
N THR A 367 -29.59 -4.76 -11.36
CA THR A 367 -28.44 -5.66 -11.60
C THR A 367 -27.11 -4.92 -11.86
N THR A 368 -27.11 -3.59 -11.76
CA THR A 368 -25.93 -2.78 -12.15
C THR A 368 -25.27 -1.98 -11.01
N ARG A 369 -25.82 -2.08 -9.79
CA ARG A 369 -25.44 -1.23 -8.66
C ARG A 369 -23.94 -1.25 -8.30
N PHE A 370 -23.29 -2.40 -8.36
CA PHE A 370 -21.88 -2.56 -8.03
C PHE A 370 -20.95 -2.60 -9.24
N GLN A 371 -21.39 -2.11 -10.40
CA GLN A 371 -20.52 -1.93 -11.56
C GLN A 371 -19.63 -0.70 -11.32
N VAL A 372 -18.31 -0.88 -11.51
CA VAL A 372 -17.33 0.20 -11.40
C VAL A 372 -17.61 1.23 -12.50
N LYS A 373 -17.79 2.47 -12.11
CA LYS A 373 -17.90 3.63 -13.02
C LYS A 373 -16.56 4.24 -13.30
#